data_79951733d4074b86df41c9ae814ab9c0
#
_entry.id   79951733d4074b86df41c9ae814ab9c0
#
_cell.length_a   1.000
_cell.length_b   1.000
_cell.length_c   1.000
_cell.angle_alpha   90.00
_cell.angle_beta   90.00
_cell.angle_gamma   90.00
#
_symmetry.space_group_name_H-M   'P 1'
#
loop_
_entity.id
_entity.type
_entity.pdbx_description
1 polymer ?
#
loop_
_entity_poly.entity_id
_entity_poly.type
_entity_poly.pdbx_seq_one_letter_code
_entity_poly.pdbx_strand_id
1 'polypeptide(L)'
;MFKVDMPLDELVELTDLDSLVHYLDEKGAVGSSYVEGADSDSSSAFGTSTSTTPSTPPDPEYLNPKQQWQNGTSKSVESEILDLGPHGIQDAFSRIRLDFERHAAQTGATAFWSKVYPDLNHVTTGFVCDAYRKLGCDLSTVKAGEVVPQLTKALPQHKHLLAQLQNILTDSGLLELSGLGANQQLIRTTKSVNSTPTETLCKQFLLQYPAYAPDIKCLQVTAPLLAECLTGQKKPAHLLFGDERNFEILATFYAKSPLLDAACRMLAEFVASLPSFARNNGPLRILEVGAGTGGTTKYIADYLNRQGVEFEYTFTDISQALVNQAKKKFKHHSNMQFRTLNAEGTPPPDMVDRFDLVLSTNCIHATSSIEKATANLLQVIRNNGALCVLEVTKNIYWFDLVFGLLEGWWLMDDDRTHPLAPASFWDRSLRSAGYKDVSWTSGDTEEANTLRLICGFKNERPGFRQVDGVSQPQGRLIKRAGIPVEEVVFKSIDGLDLSADIYFPKEADPPGKKRAVGTYDY
;
A
#
# COMPACT_ATOMS: atom_id res chain seq x y z
N MET A 1 -6.69 32.23 -10.83
CA MET A 1 -6.03 31.61 -9.64
C MET A 1 -7.02 31.76 -8.50
N PHE A 2 -7.80 30.70 -8.24
CA PHE A 2 -8.83 30.75 -7.21
C PHE A 2 -8.16 30.68 -5.84
N LYS A 3 -8.30 31.73 -5.02
CA LYS A 3 -7.98 31.70 -3.59
C LYS A 3 -9.24 31.24 -2.85
N VAL A 4 -9.52 29.94 -2.90
CA VAL A 4 -10.48 29.32 -1.99
C VAL A 4 -9.65 28.57 -0.98
N ASP A 5 -9.72 28.98 0.26
CA ASP A 5 -9.16 28.26 1.40
C ASP A 5 -10.16 27.14 1.70
N MET A 6 -9.94 25.98 1.07
CA MET A 6 -10.81 24.81 1.22
C MET A 6 -10.25 23.97 2.37
N PRO A 7 -11.01 23.79 3.45
CA PRO A 7 -10.65 22.87 4.52
C PRO A 7 -10.43 21.46 3.99
N LEU A 8 -9.49 20.73 4.57
CA LEU A 8 -9.09 19.39 4.11
C LEU A 8 -10.25 18.38 4.20
N ASP A 9 -11.14 18.57 5.15
CA ASP A 9 -12.35 17.79 5.39
C ASP A 9 -13.41 17.99 4.29
N GLU A 10 -13.58 19.20 3.78
CA GLU A 10 -14.49 19.46 2.66
C GLU A 10 -13.94 18.88 1.33
N LEU A 11 -12.61 18.84 1.18
CA LEU A 11 -11.96 18.29 0.01
C LEU A 11 -12.10 16.75 -0.10
N VAL A 12 -12.14 16.06 1.02
CA VAL A 12 -12.27 14.58 1.08
C VAL A 12 -13.69 14.12 0.72
N GLU A 13 -14.68 15.00 0.82
CA GLU A 13 -16.06 14.72 0.41
C GLU A 13 -16.31 14.89 -1.10
N LEU A 14 -15.35 15.50 -1.82
CA LEU A 14 -15.46 15.72 -3.26
C LEU A 14 -14.91 14.50 -4.01
N THR A 15 -15.80 13.62 -4.42
CA THR A 15 -15.45 12.33 -5.05
C THR A 15 -15.16 12.43 -6.55
N ASP A 16 -15.52 13.57 -7.18
CA ASP A 16 -15.35 13.80 -8.61
C ASP A 16 -15.19 15.30 -8.95
N LEU A 17 -14.85 15.58 -10.20
CA LEU A 17 -14.63 16.95 -10.69
C LEU A 17 -15.90 17.79 -10.66
N ASP A 18 -17.05 17.18 -10.89
CA ASP A 18 -18.34 17.88 -10.93
C ASP A 18 -18.75 18.32 -9.52
N SER A 19 -18.52 17.50 -8.52
CA SER A 19 -18.70 17.85 -7.09
C SER A 19 -17.79 19.02 -6.69
N LEU A 20 -16.55 19.05 -7.18
CA LEU A 20 -15.62 20.16 -6.95
C LEU A 20 -16.09 21.44 -7.63
N VAL A 21 -16.57 21.36 -8.88
CA VAL A 21 -17.10 22.51 -9.61
C VAL A 21 -18.33 23.07 -8.92
N HIS A 22 -19.24 22.21 -8.48
CA HIS A 22 -20.46 22.61 -7.74
C HIS A 22 -20.12 23.28 -6.41
N TYR A 23 -19.16 22.74 -5.66
CA TYR A 23 -18.66 23.33 -4.43
C TYR A 23 -18.06 24.74 -4.66
N LEU A 24 -17.25 24.90 -5.72
CA LEU A 24 -16.65 26.19 -6.07
C LEU A 24 -17.70 27.22 -6.52
N ASP A 25 -18.76 26.80 -7.18
CA ASP A 25 -19.91 27.64 -7.54
C ASP A 25 -20.71 28.09 -6.31
N GLU A 26 -21.00 27.18 -5.37
CA GLU A 26 -21.71 27.51 -4.13
C GLU A 26 -20.91 28.50 -3.24
N LYS A 27 -19.59 28.39 -3.23
CA LYS A 27 -18.70 29.30 -2.46
C LYS A 27 -18.41 30.62 -3.19
N GLY A 28 -19.03 30.86 -4.37
CA GLY A 28 -18.90 32.12 -5.13
C GLY A 28 -17.53 32.31 -5.78
N ALA A 29 -16.79 31.22 -6.00
CA ALA A 29 -15.44 31.26 -6.59
C ALA A 29 -15.47 31.38 -8.13
N VAL A 30 -16.62 31.19 -8.76
CA VAL A 30 -16.84 31.34 -10.21
C VAL A 30 -17.55 32.64 -10.47
N GLY A 31 -16.77 33.66 -10.83
CA GLY A 31 -17.32 34.86 -11.42
C GLY A 31 -16.95 36.17 -10.74
N SER A 32 -15.81 36.70 -11.07
CA SER A 32 -15.68 38.15 -11.25
C SER A 32 -14.68 38.41 -12.37
N SER A 33 -15.28 38.86 -13.43
CA SER A 33 -14.67 39.43 -14.63
C SER A 33 -13.66 40.52 -14.32
N TYR A 34 -12.64 40.59 -15.15
CA TYR A 34 -11.75 41.73 -15.43
C TYR A 34 -12.36 43.11 -15.10
N VAL A 35 -11.63 43.87 -14.27
CA VAL A 35 -11.59 45.34 -14.40
C VAL A 35 -10.12 45.75 -14.32
N GLU A 36 -9.66 46.33 -15.42
CA GLU A 36 -8.44 47.15 -15.52
C GLU A 36 -8.67 48.46 -14.78
N GLY A 37 -7.56 49.00 -14.22
CA GLY A 37 -7.48 50.44 -14.18
C GLY A 37 -6.91 51.05 -12.89
N ALA A 38 -5.71 51.62 -13.05
CA ALA A 38 -5.23 52.93 -12.61
C ALA A 38 -4.70 53.10 -11.16
N ASP A 39 -3.42 53.39 -11.16
CA ASP A 39 -2.60 54.34 -10.42
C ASP A 39 -3.19 55.13 -9.23
N SER A 40 -2.46 55.18 -8.12
CA SER A 40 -1.82 56.40 -7.64
C SER A 40 -1.14 56.27 -6.27
N ASP A 41 0.09 56.70 -6.25
CA ASP A 41 0.92 57.30 -5.20
C ASP A 41 0.35 57.54 -3.79
N SER A 42 1.15 57.22 -2.77
CA SER A 42 1.81 58.23 -1.91
C SER A 42 2.57 57.65 -0.71
N SER A 43 3.83 57.97 -0.69
CA SER A 43 4.82 58.26 0.34
C SER A 43 4.41 58.42 1.81
N SER A 44 5.24 57.87 2.72
CA SER A 44 6.02 58.53 3.79
C SER A 44 6.44 57.48 4.81
N ALA A 45 7.67 57.24 5.07
CA ALA A 45 8.76 57.87 5.79
C ALA A 45 8.67 57.72 7.34
N PHE A 46 9.84 57.33 7.87
CA PHE A 46 10.38 57.48 9.22
C PHE A 46 10.28 56.33 10.22
N GLY A 47 11.48 55.94 10.63
CA GLY A 47 11.81 55.61 11.99
C GLY A 47 12.96 54.59 12.18
N THR A 48 14.19 55.12 12.22
CA THR A 48 15.41 54.45 12.67
C THR A 48 15.39 54.16 14.17
N SER A 49 15.85 53.00 14.61
CA SER A 49 16.59 52.88 15.85
C SER A 49 17.51 51.65 15.84
N THR A 50 18.75 51.95 16.17
CA THR A 50 19.93 51.11 16.36
C THR A 50 19.89 50.32 17.66
N SER A 51 20.33 49.06 17.67
CA SER A 51 21.09 48.51 18.81
C SER A 51 21.89 47.25 18.42
N THR A 52 23.15 47.40 18.47
CA THR A 52 24.32 46.57 18.85
C THR A 52 24.18 45.05 18.96
N THR A 53 25.06 44.41 18.20
CA THR A 53 25.51 43.00 18.24
C THR A 53 26.28 42.64 19.53
N PRO A 54 26.42 41.32 19.80
CA PRO A 54 27.77 40.80 19.95
C PRO A 54 28.08 39.63 19.01
N SER A 55 29.35 39.60 18.67
CA SER A 55 30.12 38.76 17.78
C SER A 55 30.18 37.28 18.17
N THR A 56 30.09 36.40 17.18
CA THR A 56 30.51 34.99 17.22
C THR A 56 31.62 34.76 16.19
N PRO A 57 32.55 33.82 16.43
CA PRO A 57 33.79 33.67 15.65
C PRO A 57 33.58 32.92 14.33
N PRO A 58 34.54 32.96 13.38
CA PRO A 58 34.36 32.53 12.00
C PRO A 58 34.49 31.02 11.82
N ASP A 59 33.59 30.47 11.02
CA ASP A 59 33.66 29.11 10.47
C ASP A 59 34.64 29.01 9.29
N PRO A 60 35.26 27.84 9.05
CA PRO A 60 36.30 27.66 8.07
C PRO A 60 35.82 27.70 6.62
N GLU A 61 36.66 28.26 5.79
CA GLU A 61 36.53 28.46 4.35
C GLU A 61 36.10 27.20 3.59
N TYR A 62 34.92 27.26 3.00
CA TYR A 62 34.52 26.42 1.87
C TYR A 62 34.86 27.14 0.57
N LEU A 63 35.79 26.59 -0.16
CA LEU A 63 36.20 27.01 -1.50
C LEU A 63 35.02 26.90 -2.48
N ASN A 64 34.71 28.02 -3.12
CA ASN A 64 33.64 28.19 -4.10
C ASN A 64 34.17 27.78 -5.51
N PRO A 65 33.64 26.76 -6.18
CA PRO A 65 34.00 26.42 -7.55
C PRO A 65 33.09 27.15 -8.55
N LYS A 66 33.19 28.46 -8.61
CA LYS A 66 32.70 29.24 -9.74
C LYS A 66 33.87 29.85 -10.49
N GLN A 67 34.45 29.10 -11.41
CA GLN A 67 35.17 29.60 -12.61
C GLN A 67 35.68 28.42 -13.40
N GLN A 68 34.94 27.97 -14.41
CA GLN A 68 35.43 27.44 -15.69
C GLN A 68 34.24 26.88 -16.51
N TRP A 69 33.46 27.76 -17.08
CA TRP A 69 32.61 27.42 -18.23
C TRP A 69 32.65 28.61 -19.19
N GLN A 70 33.63 28.61 -20.10
CA GLN A 70 33.54 29.41 -21.31
C GLN A 70 33.82 28.50 -22.50
N ASN A 71 32.85 28.50 -23.44
CA ASN A 71 32.91 28.05 -24.81
C ASN A 71 33.06 26.54 -25.07
N GLY A 72 31.95 25.83 -25.07
CA GLY A 72 31.70 24.60 -25.77
C GLY A 72 30.30 24.64 -26.34
N THR A 73 30.15 24.54 -27.63
CA THR A 73 28.90 24.44 -28.39
C THR A 73 27.90 23.54 -27.68
N SER A 74 26.73 24.09 -27.36
CA SER A 74 25.60 23.35 -26.76
C SER A 74 25.08 22.29 -27.74
N LYS A 75 25.69 21.11 -27.73
CA LYS A 75 24.94 19.87 -28.00
C LYS A 75 24.08 19.66 -26.76
N SER A 76 22.75 19.68 -26.92
CA SER A 76 21.83 19.13 -25.95
C SER A 76 22.28 17.68 -25.70
N VAL A 77 22.94 17.46 -24.58
CA VAL A 77 23.15 16.11 -24.06
C VAL A 77 21.77 15.68 -23.61
N GLU A 78 21.00 15.02 -24.49
CA GLU A 78 19.93 14.16 -24.06
C GLU A 78 20.58 13.20 -23.09
N SER A 79 20.22 13.30 -21.79
CA SER A 79 20.70 12.36 -20.77
C SER A 79 20.37 10.97 -21.29
N GLU A 80 21.41 10.12 -21.43
CA GLU A 80 21.21 8.76 -21.92
C GLU A 80 20.14 8.10 -21.06
N ILE A 81 19.14 7.54 -21.72
CA ILE A 81 18.04 6.83 -21.05
C ILE A 81 18.61 5.56 -20.45
N LEU A 82 18.31 5.28 -19.17
CA LEU A 82 18.73 4.05 -18.49
C LEU A 82 18.24 2.82 -19.28
N ASP A 83 19.16 1.93 -19.67
CA ASP A 83 18.83 0.67 -20.36
C ASP A 83 18.96 -0.52 -19.41
N LEU A 84 17.84 -0.94 -18.83
CA LEU A 84 17.77 -2.12 -17.97
C LEU A 84 17.75 -3.45 -18.75
N GLY A 85 17.72 -3.39 -20.08
CA GLY A 85 17.57 -4.57 -20.92
C GLY A 85 16.21 -5.26 -20.73
N PRO A 86 15.96 -6.37 -21.45
CA PRO A 86 14.64 -6.99 -21.47
C PRO A 86 14.23 -7.64 -20.15
N HIS A 87 15.17 -8.00 -19.27
CA HIS A 87 14.89 -8.75 -18.04
C HIS A 87 15.57 -8.15 -16.78
N GLY A 88 16.22 -6.98 -16.86
CA GLY A 88 16.95 -6.43 -15.73
C GLY A 88 16.10 -6.21 -14.48
N ILE A 89 14.84 -5.72 -14.64
CA ILE A 89 13.94 -5.54 -13.49
C ILE A 89 13.48 -6.90 -12.92
N GLN A 90 13.19 -7.89 -13.79
CA GLN A 90 12.82 -9.25 -13.34
C GLN A 90 13.96 -9.93 -12.59
N ASP A 91 15.20 -9.77 -13.07
CA ASP A 91 16.38 -10.32 -12.40
C ASP A 91 16.63 -9.65 -11.05
N ALA A 92 16.48 -8.32 -10.97
CA ALA A 92 16.55 -7.58 -9.72
C ALA A 92 15.47 -8.04 -8.73
N PHE A 93 14.23 -8.15 -9.20
CA PHE A 93 13.11 -8.58 -8.37
C PHE A 93 13.30 -10.02 -7.85
N SER A 94 13.80 -10.92 -8.70
CA SER A 94 14.06 -12.32 -8.33
C SER A 94 15.06 -12.45 -7.17
N ARG A 95 15.97 -11.49 -7.00
CA ARG A 95 16.96 -11.51 -5.90
C ARG A 95 16.35 -11.17 -4.55
N ILE A 96 15.35 -10.26 -4.52
CA ILE A 96 14.75 -9.79 -3.26
C ILE A 96 13.46 -10.54 -2.89
N ARG A 97 12.95 -11.37 -3.78
CA ARG A 97 11.62 -11.97 -3.68
C ARG A 97 11.35 -12.73 -2.39
N LEU A 98 12.39 -13.28 -1.76
CA LEU A 98 12.31 -14.07 -0.51
C LEU A 98 12.93 -13.35 0.70
N ASP A 99 13.16 -12.03 0.61
CA ASP A 99 13.91 -11.29 1.62
C ASP A 99 13.04 -10.67 2.73
N PHE A 100 11.73 -10.88 2.71
CA PHE A 100 10.82 -10.24 3.67
C PHE A 100 11.20 -10.54 5.12
N GLU A 101 11.51 -11.81 5.45
CA GLU A 101 11.85 -12.24 6.81
C GLU A 101 13.08 -11.51 7.37
N ARG A 102 14.07 -11.19 6.51
CA ARG A 102 15.24 -10.40 6.91
C ARG A 102 14.86 -8.99 7.34
N HIS A 103 13.93 -8.35 6.62
CA HIS A 103 13.41 -7.02 6.98
C HIS A 103 12.47 -7.08 8.17
N ALA A 104 11.61 -8.11 8.26
CA ALA A 104 10.70 -8.33 9.38
C ALA A 104 11.45 -8.47 10.71
N ALA A 105 12.60 -9.16 10.71
CA ALA A 105 13.45 -9.28 11.90
C ALA A 105 14.00 -7.91 12.37
N GLN A 106 14.22 -6.96 11.47
CA GLN A 106 14.73 -5.63 11.80
C GLN A 106 13.66 -4.65 12.31
N THR A 107 12.39 -4.89 11.94
CA THR A 107 11.28 -3.98 12.26
C THR A 107 10.41 -4.48 13.41
N GLY A 108 10.58 -5.73 13.83
CA GLY A 108 9.72 -6.38 14.82
C GLY A 108 8.43 -6.96 14.22
N ALA A 109 8.37 -7.13 12.90
CA ALA A 109 7.22 -7.75 12.23
C ALA A 109 7.19 -9.29 12.35
N THR A 110 8.28 -9.91 12.81
CA THR A 110 8.38 -11.37 12.98
C THR A 110 7.33 -11.90 13.97
N ALA A 111 6.72 -13.02 13.61
CA ALA A 111 5.69 -13.70 14.43
C ALA A 111 4.44 -12.82 14.70
N PHE A 112 4.11 -11.89 13.79
CA PHE A 112 2.91 -11.07 13.90
C PHE A 112 1.65 -11.94 14.02
N TRP A 113 1.44 -12.89 13.09
CA TRP A 113 0.24 -13.73 13.08
C TRP A 113 0.12 -14.65 14.28
N SER A 114 1.25 -15.20 14.75
CA SER A 114 1.23 -16.20 15.84
C SER A 114 1.22 -15.57 17.23
N LYS A 115 1.72 -14.33 17.40
CA LYS A 115 1.85 -13.69 18.72
C LYS A 115 1.07 -12.40 18.85
N VAL A 116 1.20 -11.49 17.88
CA VAL A 116 0.64 -10.13 17.98
C VAL A 116 -0.82 -10.08 17.54
N TYR A 117 -1.12 -10.73 16.40
CA TYR A 117 -2.44 -10.67 15.80
C TYR A 117 -3.57 -11.23 16.67
N PRO A 118 -3.38 -12.35 17.43
CA PRO A 118 -4.44 -12.84 18.33
C PRO A 118 -4.88 -11.78 19.35
N ASP A 119 -3.93 -11.08 19.99
CA ASP A 119 -4.24 -10.04 20.97
C ASP A 119 -4.81 -8.78 20.30
N LEU A 120 -4.28 -8.41 19.13
CA LEU A 120 -4.84 -7.32 18.32
C LEU A 120 -6.28 -7.62 17.89
N ASN A 121 -6.57 -8.87 17.54
CA ASN A 121 -7.93 -9.30 17.18
C ASN A 121 -8.88 -9.32 18.39
N HIS A 122 -8.37 -9.59 19.60
CA HIS A 122 -9.15 -9.42 20.83
C HIS A 122 -9.56 -7.96 21.05
N VAL A 123 -8.65 -7.00 20.83
CA VAL A 123 -8.95 -5.56 20.88
C VAL A 123 -9.98 -5.19 19.81
N THR A 124 -9.78 -5.65 18.57
CA THR A 124 -10.69 -5.40 17.44
C THR A 124 -12.09 -5.92 17.72
N THR A 125 -12.20 -7.16 18.19
CA THR A 125 -13.48 -7.78 18.58
C THR A 125 -14.16 -7.01 19.71
N GLY A 126 -13.37 -6.50 20.68
CA GLY A 126 -13.88 -5.65 21.75
C GLY A 126 -14.58 -4.41 21.23
N PHE A 127 -13.96 -3.68 20.30
CA PHE A 127 -14.59 -2.51 19.66
C PHE A 127 -15.85 -2.87 18.88
N VAL A 128 -15.87 -4.02 18.20
CA VAL A 128 -17.07 -4.49 17.49
C VAL A 128 -18.19 -4.78 18.50
N CYS A 129 -17.91 -5.48 19.60
CA CYS A 129 -18.90 -5.72 20.64
C CYS A 129 -19.43 -4.43 21.29
N ASP A 130 -18.55 -3.45 21.52
CA ASP A 130 -18.93 -2.15 22.05
C ASP A 130 -19.86 -1.39 21.08
N ALA A 131 -19.57 -1.45 19.76
CA ALA A 131 -20.43 -0.85 18.74
C ALA A 131 -21.80 -1.55 18.67
N TYR A 132 -21.83 -2.89 18.69
CA TYR A 132 -23.08 -3.65 18.72
C TYR A 132 -23.93 -3.26 19.93
N ARG A 133 -23.33 -3.14 21.12
CA ARG A 133 -24.03 -2.70 22.35
C ARG A 133 -24.61 -1.29 22.20
N LYS A 134 -23.84 -0.33 21.69
CA LYS A 134 -24.30 1.04 21.44
C LYS A 134 -25.44 1.09 20.41
N LEU A 135 -25.45 0.19 19.44
CA LEU A 135 -26.50 0.07 18.42
C LEU A 135 -27.74 -0.67 18.92
N GLY A 136 -27.75 -1.19 20.15
CA GLY A 136 -28.89 -1.83 20.80
C GLY A 136 -28.88 -3.36 20.75
N CYS A 137 -27.77 -3.96 20.34
CA CYS A 137 -27.55 -5.42 20.36
C CYS A 137 -26.40 -5.78 21.31
N ASP A 138 -26.66 -5.92 22.58
CA ASP A 138 -25.64 -6.37 23.54
C ASP A 138 -25.46 -7.90 23.47
N LEU A 139 -24.39 -8.34 22.82
CA LEU A 139 -24.08 -9.76 22.64
C LEU A 139 -23.86 -10.52 23.98
N SER A 140 -23.60 -9.81 25.08
CA SER A 140 -23.47 -10.44 26.41
C SER A 140 -24.83 -10.86 26.99
N THR A 141 -25.93 -10.26 26.52
CA THR A 141 -27.29 -10.54 26.97
C THR A 141 -28.04 -11.51 26.05
N VAL A 142 -27.58 -11.70 24.81
CA VAL A 142 -28.16 -12.69 23.88
C VAL A 142 -27.73 -14.09 24.31
N LYS A 143 -28.71 -14.97 24.49
CA LYS A 143 -28.45 -16.36 24.95
C LYS A 143 -27.87 -17.20 23.81
N ALA A 144 -27.05 -18.18 24.19
CA ALA A 144 -26.56 -19.18 23.25
C ALA A 144 -27.71 -19.89 22.52
N GLY A 145 -27.60 -20.02 21.20
CA GLY A 145 -28.64 -20.59 20.33
C GLY A 145 -29.70 -19.58 19.86
N GLU A 146 -29.74 -18.38 20.41
CA GLU A 146 -30.66 -17.33 19.92
C GLU A 146 -30.13 -16.62 18.67
N VAL A 147 -31.04 -16.19 17.81
CA VAL A 147 -30.74 -15.36 16.62
C VAL A 147 -30.31 -13.98 17.10
N VAL A 148 -29.17 -13.52 16.57
CA VAL A 148 -28.65 -12.17 16.86
C VAL A 148 -29.47 -11.13 16.10
N PRO A 149 -30.02 -10.09 16.77
CA PRO A 149 -30.77 -9.03 16.11
C PRO A 149 -29.94 -8.27 15.07
N GLN A 150 -30.55 -7.89 13.97
CA GLN A 150 -29.93 -7.04 12.96
C GLN A 150 -29.70 -5.62 13.49
N LEU A 151 -28.62 -4.98 13.08
CA LEU A 151 -28.28 -3.60 13.41
C LEU A 151 -29.05 -2.61 12.52
N THR A 152 -30.35 -2.44 12.77
CA THR A 152 -31.26 -1.63 11.94
C THR A 152 -30.97 -0.12 11.97
N LYS A 153 -30.14 0.34 12.92
CA LYS A 153 -29.74 1.76 13.02
C LYS A 153 -28.56 2.12 12.11
N ALA A 154 -27.84 1.14 11.60
CA ALA A 154 -26.72 1.38 10.70
C ALA A 154 -27.23 1.83 9.31
N LEU A 155 -26.52 2.77 8.70
CA LEU A 155 -26.86 3.27 7.37
C LEU A 155 -26.61 2.20 6.29
N PRO A 156 -27.46 2.15 5.24
CA PRO A 156 -27.36 1.14 4.17
C PRO A 156 -26.00 1.10 3.44
N GLN A 157 -25.32 2.24 3.34
CA GLN A 157 -23.99 2.32 2.71
C GLN A 157 -22.93 1.47 3.39
N HIS A 158 -23.10 1.18 4.69
CA HIS A 158 -22.15 0.34 5.45
C HIS A 158 -22.43 -1.18 5.34
N LYS A 159 -23.23 -1.63 4.36
CA LYS A 159 -23.61 -3.05 4.19
C LYS A 159 -22.40 -3.99 4.12
N HIS A 160 -21.33 -3.60 3.40
CA HIS A 160 -20.13 -4.40 3.26
C HIS A 160 -19.33 -4.44 4.58
N LEU A 161 -19.18 -3.30 5.24
CA LEU A 161 -18.54 -3.24 6.56
C LEU A 161 -19.30 -4.09 7.58
N LEU A 162 -20.65 -4.00 7.63
CA LEU A 162 -21.46 -4.83 8.54
C LEU A 162 -21.22 -6.32 8.31
N ALA A 163 -21.07 -6.77 7.06
CA ALA A 163 -20.73 -8.16 6.76
C ALA A 163 -19.33 -8.51 7.32
N GLN A 164 -18.35 -7.62 7.23
CA GLN A 164 -17.04 -7.85 7.83
C GLN A 164 -17.08 -7.86 9.36
N LEU A 165 -17.85 -6.98 10.00
CA LEU A 165 -18.03 -7.03 11.46
C LEU A 165 -18.64 -8.37 11.90
N GLN A 166 -19.58 -8.94 11.11
CA GLN A 166 -20.13 -10.28 11.34
C GLN A 166 -19.07 -11.37 11.19
N ASN A 167 -18.19 -11.28 10.16
CA ASN A 167 -17.05 -12.19 9.99
C ASN A 167 -16.11 -12.14 11.20
N ILE A 168 -15.77 -10.93 11.69
CA ILE A 168 -14.93 -10.76 12.89
C ILE A 168 -15.54 -11.48 14.10
N LEU A 169 -16.86 -11.32 14.30
CA LEU A 169 -17.55 -11.97 15.42
C LEU A 169 -17.67 -13.48 15.24
N THR A 170 -17.81 -13.96 14.01
CA THR A 170 -17.86 -15.40 13.69
C THR A 170 -16.48 -16.04 13.88
N ASP A 171 -15.43 -15.45 13.35
CA ASP A 171 -14.06 -15.96 13.52
C ASP A 171 -13.57 -15.87 14.96
N SER A 172 -14.07 -14.88 15.71
CA SER A 172 -13.84 -14.84 17.15
C SER A 172 -14.58 -15.95 17.92
N GLY A 173 -15.47 -16.67 17.25
CA GLY A 173 -16.31 -17.74 17.82
C GLY A 173 -17.47 -17.22 18.68
N LEU A 174 -17.79 -15.93 18.64
CA LEU A 174 -18.94 -15.35 19.35
C LEU A 174 -20.26 -15.61 18.64
N LEU A 175 -20.20 -15.67 17.31
CA LEU A 175 -21.35 -15.97 16.45
C LEU A 175 -21.04 -17.19 15.58
N GLU A 176 -22.10 -17.81 15.07
CA GLU A 176 -22.04 -18.81 14.02
C GLU A 176 -23.15 -18.57 12.99
N LEU A 177 -22.89 -18.98 11.74
CA LEU A 177 -23.88 -18.92 10.68
C LEU A 177 -24.71 -20.20 10.68
N SER A 178 -26.03 -20.06 10.72
CA SER A 178 -26.98 -21.18 10.65
C SER A 178 -27.97 -20.96 9.50
N GLY A 179 -28.39 -22.04 8.87
CA GLY A 179 -29.26 -22.00 7.69
C GLY A 179 -28.50 -21.99 6.35
N LEU A 180 -29.24 -22.02 5.25
CA LEU A 180 -28.69 -22.05 3.89
C LEU A 180 -29.28 -20.92 3.04
N GLY A 181 -28.45 -20.30 2.21
CA GLY A 181 -28.86 -19.28 1.25
C GLY A 181 -29.55 -18.07 1.92
N ALA A 182 -30.72 -17.69 1.41
CA ALA A 182 -31.47 -16.52 1.90
C ALA A 182 -32.00 -16.67 3.34
N ASN A 183 -32.01 -17.88 3.90
CA ASN A 183 -32.45 -18.16 5.28
C ASN A 183 -31.27 -18.21 6.27
N GLN A 184 -30.09 -17.75 5.88
CA GLN A 184 -28.91 -17.72 6.72
C GLN A 184 -29.08 -16.70 7.86
N GLN A 185 -28.86 -17.12 9.09
CA GLN A 185 -29.01 -16.32 10.29
C GLN A 185 -27.73 -16.40 11.14
N LEU A 186 -27.44 -15.33 11.84
CA LEU A 186 -26.36 -15.29 12.84
C LEU A 186 -26.91 -15.76 14.18
N ILE A 187 -26.29 -16.80 14.71
CA ILE A 187 -26.65 -17.41 16.00
C ILE A 187 -25.58 -17.11 17.03
N ARG A 188 -25.98 -16.78 18.24
CA ARG A 188 -25.08 -16.58 19.37
C ARG A 188 -24.55 -17.95 19.84
N THR A 189 -23.22 -18.07 19.98
CA THR A 189 -22.57 -19.29 20.48
C THR A 189 -22.55 -19.33 22.02
N THR A 190 -21.96 -20.38 22.59
CA THR A 190 -21.72 -20.50 24.05
C THR A 190 -20.51 -19.69 24.55
N LYS A 191 -19.66 -19.18 23.63
CA LYS A 191 -18.46 -18.42 23.99
C LYS A 191 -18.82 -17.10 24.66
N SER A 192 -18.30 -16.83 25.85
CA SER A 192 -18.57 -15.58 26.56
C SER A 192 -17.92 -14.38 25.88
N VAL A 193 -18.64 -13.25 25.86
CA VAL A 193 -18.03 -11.96 25.48
C VAL A 193 -16.99 -11.58 26.54
N ASN A 194 -15.84 -11.09 26.10
CA ASN A 194 -14.80 -10.60 27.03
C ASN A 194 -15.35 -9.42 27.83
N SER A 195 -15.31 -9.52 29.17
CA SER A 195 -15.79 -8.47 30.07
C SER A 195 -14.77 -7.35 30.35
N THR A 196 -13.53 -7.54 29.94
CA THR A 196 -12.47 -6.50 30.08
C THR A 196 -12.81 -5.31 29.19
N PRO A 197 -12.85 -4.08 29.73
CA PRO A 197 -13.08 -2.89 28.92
C PRO A 197 -12.08 -2.78 27.75
N THR A 198 -12.55 -2.47 26.54
CA THR A 198 -11.72 -2.44 25.34
C THR A 198 -10.55 -1.45 25.46
N GLU A 199 -10.73 -0.34 26.17
CA GLU A 199 -9.64 0.60 26.50
C GLU A 199 -8.52 -0.07 27.34
N THR A 200 -8.89 -0.95 28.27
CA THR A 200 -7.92 -1.73 29.07
C THR A 200 -7.17 -2.73 28.20
N LEU A 201 -7.87 -3.39 27.26
CA LEU A 201 -7.23 -4.28 26.27
C LEU A 201 -6.22 -3.51 25.41
N CYS A 202 -6.56 -2.30 24.95
CA CYS A 202 -5.62 -1.43 24.23
C CYS A 202 -4.36 -1.12 25.05
N LYS A 203 -4.53 -0.77 26.34
CA LYS A 203 -3.39 -0.47 27.23
C LYS A 203 -2.51 -1.71 27.45
N GLN A 204 -3.11 -2.87 27.64
CA GLN A 204 -2.38 -4.15 27.77
C GLN A 204 -1.62 -4.48 26.48
N PHE A 205 -2.27 -4.32 25.32
CA PHE A 205 -1.63 -4.53 24.03
C PHE A 205 -0.41 -3.62 23.84
N LEU A 206 -0.53 -2.31 24.13
CA LEU A 206 0.58 -1.37 24.02
C LEU A 206 1.76 -1.69 24.95
N LEU A 207 1.50 -2.20 26.13
CA LEU A 207 2.54 -2.63 27.06
C LEU A 207 3.27 -3.89 26.56
N GLN A 208 2.54 -4.82 25.95
CA GLN A 208 3.08 -6.08 25.47
C GLN A 208 3.79 -5.94 24.12
N TYR A 209 3.24 -5.09 23.24
CA TYR A 209 3.71 -4.92 21.86
C TYR A 209 3.98 -3.43 21.52
N PRO A 210 4.95 -2.76 22.16
CA PRO A 210 5.18 -1.33 21.96
C PRO A 210 5.56 -0.96 20.52
N ALA A 211 6.14 -1.88 19.74
CA ALA A 211 6.44 -1.68 18.34
C ALA A 211 5.19 -1.44 17.48
N TYR A 212 4.04 -2.00 17.87
CA TYR A 212 2.75 -1.86 17.21
C TYR A 212 1.90 -0.69 17.74
N ALA A 213 2.53 0.25 18.46
CA ALA A 213 1.85 1.48 18.90
C ALA A 213 1.27 2.31 17.74
N PRO A 214 1.90 2.41 16.54
CA PRO A 214 1.30 3.08 15.41
C PRO A 214 -0.04 2.46 14.99
N ASP A 215 -0.13 1.13 14.96
CA ASP A 215 -1.32 0.38 14.54
C ASP A 215 -2.48 0.60 15.51
N ILE A 216 -2.25 0.43 16.80
CA ILE A 216 -3.27 0.64 17.84
C ILE A 216 -3.74 2.10 17.89
N LYS A 217 -2.84 3.07 17.75
CA LYS A 217 -3.22 4.48 17.74
C LYS A 217 -4.10 4.81 16.53
N CYS A 218 -3.78 4.24 15.37
CA CYS A 218 -4.59 4.40 14.16
C CYS A 218 -5.99 3.78 14.36
N LEU A 219 -6.07 2.56 14.90
CA LEU A 219 -7.33 1.92 15.25
C LEU A 219 -8.17 2.76 16.22
N GLN A 220 -7.54 3.39 17.22
CA GLN A 220 -8.21 4.20 18.23
C GLN A 220 -8.78 5.51 17.70
N VAL A 221 -8.45 5.94 16.47
CA VAL A 221 -9.05 7.13 15.85
C VAL A 221 -10.54 6.91 15.53
N THR A 222 -10.89 5.74 15.05
CA THR A 222 -12.23 5.43 14.53
C THR A 222 -12.98 4.39 15.34
N ALA A 223 -12.33 3.32 15.79
CA ALA A 223 -13.00 2.18 16.40
C ALA A 223 -13.81 2.49 17.67
N PRO A 224 -13.42 3.40 18.59
CA PRO A 224 -14.25 3.83 19.71
C PRO A 224 -15.56 4.51 19.28
N LEU A 225 -15.58 5.08 18.07
CA LEU A 225 -16.69 5.82 17.47
C LEU A 225 -17.37 5.02 16.35
N LEU A 226 -17.15 3.70 16.27
CA LEU A 226 -17.66 2.84 15.21
C LEU A 226 -19.19 2.91 15.10
N ALA A 227 -19.91 2.89 16.22
CA ALA A 227 -21.38 3.00 16.23
C ALA A 227 -21.86 4.36 15.70
N GLU A 228 -21.18 5.43 16.11
CA GLU A 228 -21.48 6.80 15.68
C GLU A 228 -21.20 6.99 14.18
N CYS A 229 -20.14 6.35 13.65
CA CYS A 229 -19.85 6.33 12.22
C CYS A 229 -20.91 5.54 11.45
N LEU A 230 -21.25 4.33 11.91
CA LEU A 230 -22.26 3.48 11.27
C LEU A 230 -23.64 4.12 11.20
N THR A 231 -23.97 5.02 12.14
CA THR A 231 -25.25 5.75 12.17
C THR A 231 -25.19 7.13 11.50
N GLY A 232 -24.03 7.53 10.94
CA GLY A 232 -23.84 8.84 10.32
C GLY A 232 -23.70 10.01 11.29
N GLN A 233 -23.64 9.76 12.62
CA GLN A 233 -23.43 10.81 13.63
C GLN A 233 -22.02 11.37 13.60
N LYS A 234 -21.06 10.61 13.12
CA LYS A 234 -19.68 11.01 12.86
C LYS A 234 -19.30 10.66 11.44
N LYS A 235 -18.55 11.55 10.78
CA LYS A 235 -18.01 11.33 9.44
C LYS A 235 -16.61 10.71 9.56
N PRO A 236 -16.39 9.47 9.09
CA PRO A 236 -15.09 8.80 9.21
C PRO A 236 -13.94 9.55 8.53
N ALA A 237 -14.21 10.10 7.34
CA ALA A 237 -13.22 10.90 6.61
C ALA A 237 -12.74 12.11 7.42
N HIS A 238 -13.66 12.80 8.11
CA HIS A 238 -13.30 13.92 8.98
C HIS A 238 -12.47 13.45 10.19
N LEU A 239 -12.79 12.28 10.77
CA LEU A 239 -11.99 11.73 11.87
C LEU A 239 -10.55 11.43 11.45
N LEU A 240 -10.35 10.90 10.24
CA LEU A 240 -9.02 10.48 9.77
C LEU A 240 -8.20 11.62 9.17
N PHE A 241 -8.84 12.55 8.44
CA PHE A 241 -8.17 13.55 7.61
C PHE A 241 -8.44 15.00 8.01
N GLY A 242 -9.53 15.27 8.73
CA GLY A 242 -9.94 16.63 9.10
C GLY A 242 -9.27 17.17 10.37
N ASP A 243 -8.59 16.33 11.14
CA ASP A 243 -7.82 16.71 12.34
C ASP A 243 -6.33 16.44 12.11
N GLU A 244 -5.50 17.46 12.28
CA GLU A 244 -4.04 17.39 12.02
C GLU A 244 -3.37 16.29 12.85
N ARG A 245 -3.77 16.12 14.12
CA ARG A 245 -3.22 15.08 15.00
C ARG A 245 -3.58 13.68 14.52
N ASN A 246 -4.82 13.48 14.08
CA ASN A 246 -5.26 12.19 13.57
C ASN A 246 -4.61 11.87 12.21
N PHE A 247 -4.44 12.88 11.38
CA PHE A 247 -3.69 12.77 10.12
C PHE A 247 -2.21 12.39 10.38
N GLU A 248 -1.58 12.96 11.41
CA GLU A 248 -0.22 12.59 11.81
C GLU A 248 -0.15 11.14 12.34
N ILE A 249 -1.17 10.70 13.10
CA ILE A 249 -1.29 9.29 13.55
C ILE A 249 -1.35 8.36 12.33
N LEU A 250 -2.20 8.67 11.35
CA LEU A 250 -2.32 7.90 10.12
C LEU A 250 -1.00 7.87 9.32
N ALA A 251 -0.36 9.02 9.16
CA ALA A 251 0.94 9.13 8.49
C ALA A 251 2.04 8.32 9.24
N THR A 252 1.99 8.33 10.57
CA THR A 252 2.90 7.53 11.41
C THR A 252 2.65 6.03 11.26
N PHE A 253 1.39 5.61 11.16
CA PHE A 253 1.04 4.21 10.88
C PHE A 253 1.66 3.76 9.55
N TYR A 254 1.43 4.47 8.46
CA TYR A 254 2.01 4.13 7.15
C TYR A 254 3.54 4.12 7.14
N ALA A 255 4.19 4.96 7.94
CA ALA A 255 5.65 5.06 7.96
C ALA A 255 6.34 4.11 8.95
N LYS A 256 5.66 3.63 10.01
CA LYS A 256 6.29 2.98 11.16
C LYS A 256 5.59 1.72 11.66
N SER A 257 4.46 1.30 11.08
CA SER A 257 3.92 -0.03 11.37
C SER A 257 4.96 -1.10 10.99
N PRO A 258 5.27 -2.06 11.87
CA PRO A 258 6.36 -3.02 11.64
C PRO A 258 6.28 -3.77 10.31
N LEU A 259 5.07 -4.20 9.92
CA LEU A 259 4.84 -4.88 8.63
C LEU A 259 5.09 -3.95 7.44
N LEU A 260 4.55 -2.73 7.50
CA LEU A 260 4.71 -1.73 6.43
C LEU A 260 6.17 -1.27 6.30
N ASP A 261 6.86 -1.03 7.42
CA ASP A 261 8.28 -0.65 7.42
C ASP A 261 9.16 -1.77 6.81
N ALA A 262 8.90 -3.05 7.16
CA ALA A 262 9.60 -4.19 6.57
C ALA A 262 9.46 -4.22 5.04
N ALA A 263 8.24 -4.08 4.55
CA ALA A 263 7.96 -4.10 3.12
C ALA A 263 8.49 -2.86 2.38
N CYS A 264 8.42 -1.67 2.99
CA CYS A 264 9.02 -0.44 2.44
C CYS A 264 10.55 -0.53 2.34
N ARG A 265 11.22 -1.17 3.32
CA ARG A 265 12.67 -1.44 3.27
C ARG A 265 13.02 -2.34 2.09
N MET A 266 12.29 -3.43 1.93
CA MET A 266 12.47 -4.36 0.82
C MET A 266 12.23 -3.67 -0.53
N LEU A 267 11.17 -2.85 -0.65
CA LEU A 267 10.90 -2.05 -1.84
C LEU A 267 12.05 -1.07 -2.16
N ALA A 268 12.57 -0.36 -1.16
CA ALA A 268 13.65 0.60 -1.38
C ALA A 268 14.97 -0.09 -1.81
N GLU A 269 15.31 -1.24 -1.24
CA GLU A 269 16.46 -2.04 -1.68
C GLU A 269 16.27 -2.54 -3.10
N PHE A 270 15.08 -3.02 -3.46
CA PHE A 270 14.76 -3.41 -4.82
C PHE A 270 15.01 -2.27 -5.80
N VAL A 271 14.39 -1.10 -5.55
CA VAL A 271 14.51 0.08 -6.42
C VAL A 271 15.97 0.53 -6.56
N ALA A 272 16.71 0.58 -5.45
CA ALA A 272 18.11 0.99 -5.46
C ALA A 272 19.04 -0.02 -6.16
N SER A 273 18.63 -1.27 -6.29
CA SER A 273 19.42 -2.29 -6.99
C SER A 273 19.31 -2.20 -8.52
N LEU A 274 18.26 -1.56 -9.06
CA LEU A 274 17.97 -1.56 -10.50
C LEU A 274 19.12 -1.05 -11.37
N PRO A 275 19.86 0.04 -11.03
CA PRO A 275 20.97 0.50 -11.86
C PRO A 275 22.09 -0.54 -12.02
N SER A 276 22.26 -1.46 -11.06
CA SER A 276 23.27 -2.53 -11.17
C SER A 276 22.95 -3.56 -12.27
N PHE A 277 21.74 -3.55 -12.82
CA PHE A 277 21.29 -4.37 -13.94
C PHE A 277 21.26 -3.61 -15.26
N ALA A 278 21.55 -2.30 -15.23
CA ALA A 278 21.56 -1.48 -16.43
C ALA A 278 22.82 -1.71 -17.27
N ARG A 279 22.67 -1.48 -18.58
CA ARG A 279 23.76 -1.58 -19.57
C ARG A 279 24.49 -0.27 -19.77
N ASN A 280 23.95 0.81 -19.28
CA ASN A 280 24.49 2.16 -19.36
C ASN A 280 24.20 2.94 -18.07
N ASN A 281 24.71 4.15 -17.96
CA ASN A 281 24.44 5.07 -16.87
C ASN A 281 23.37 6.08 -17.32
N GLY A 282 22.34 6.26 -16.53
CA GLY A 282 21.28 7.23 -16.74
C GLY A 282 20.36 7.30 -15.52
N PRO A 283 19.55 8.35 -15.34
CA PRO A 283 18.64 8.44 -14.22
C PRO A 283 17.53 7.39 -14.31
N LEU A 284 17.27 6.72 -13.20
CA LEU A 284 16.09 5.84 -13.05
C LEU A 284 14.83 6.70 -12.97
N ARG A 285 13.89 6.51 -13.89
CA ARG A 285 12.64 7.27 -13.96
C ARG A 285 11.52 6.54 -13.23
N ILE A 286 11.10 7.12 -12.11
CA ILE A 286 10.11 6.55 -11.20
C ILE A 286 8.83 7.39 -11.23
N LEU A 287 7.69 6.73 -11.37
CA LEU A 287 6.36 7.28 -11.12
C LEU A 287 5.78 6.63 -9.87
N GLU A 288 5.39 7.40 -8.87
CA GLU A 288 4.61 6.90 -7.73
C GLU A 288 3.15 7.33 -7.87
N VAL A 289 2.24 6.35 -7.79
CA VAL A 289 0.78 6.53 -7.93
C VAL A 289 0.11 6.35 -6.59
N GLY A 290 -0.73 7.32 -6.20
CA GLY A 290 -1.38 7.35 -4.89
C GLY A 290 -0.38 7.50 -3.75
N ALA A 291 0.57 8.44 -3.91
CA ALA A 291 1.66 8.64 -2.97
C ALA A 291 1.23 9.19 -1.59
N GLY A 292 -0.01 9.68 -1.47
CA GLY A 292 -0.65 10.04 -0.22
C GLY A 292 0.13 11.05 0.61
N THR A 293 0.45 10.69 1.85
CA THR A 293 1.24 11.52 2.77
C THR A 293 2.73 11.62 2.41
N GLY A 294 3.18 10.89 1.39
CA GLY A 294 4.58 10.84 0.95
C GLY A 294 5.50 10.09 1.93
N GLY A 295 4.98 9.09 2.64
CA GLY A 295 5.78 8.24 3.53
C GLY A 295 6.74 7.35 2.73
N THR A 296 6.22 6.58 1.80
CA THR A 296 7.00 5.74 0.87
C THR A 296 7.92 6.59 0.00
N THR A 297 7.41 7.70 -0.55
CA THR A 297 8.21 8.67 -1.32
C THR A 297 9.48 9.08 -0.58
N LYS A 298 9.30 9.53 0.68
CA LYS A 298 10.44 9.96 1.52
C LYS A 298 11.43 8.82 1.73
N TYR A 299 10.92 7.64 2.06
CA TYR A 299 11.76 6.49 2.33
C TYR A 299 12.61 6.10 1.13
N ILE A 300 12.00 5.99 -0.06
CA ILE A 300 12.67 5.64 -1.31
C ILE A 300 13.66 6.74 -1.70
N ALA A 301 13.25 8.01 -1.75
CA ALA A 301 14.12 9.11 -2.15
C ALA A 301 15.35 9.24 -1.24
N ASP A 302 15.15 9.17 0.08
CA ASP A 302 16.25 9.21 1.05
C ASP A 302 17.20 8.00 0.88
N TYR A 303 16.64 6.81 0.58
CA TYR A 303 17.44 5.61 0.39
C TYR A 303 18.26 5.68 -0.90
N LEU A 304 17.66 6.08 -2.03
CA LEU A 304 18.36 6.24 -3.31
C LEU A 304 19.50 7.27 -3.22
N ASN A 305 19.22 8.41 -2.57
CA ASN A 305 20.26 9.43 -2.34
C ASN A 305 21.42 8.90 -1.51
N ARG A 306 21.16 8.12 -0.45
CA ARG A 306 22.24 7.50 0.35
C ARG A 306 23.05 6.47 -0.43
N GLN A 307 22.44 5.79 -1.41
CA GLN A 307 23.11 4.81 -2.27
C GLN A 307 23.80 5.47 -3.48
N GLY A 308 23.66 6.80 -3.65
CA GLY A 308 24.24 7.52 -4.79
C GLY A 308 23.59 7.18 -6.14
N VAL A 309 22.34 6.72 -6.14
CA VAL A 309 21.58 6.40 -7.35
C VAL A 309 21.06 7.68 -7.97
N GLU A 310 21.29 7.88 -9.28
CA GLU A 310 20.66 8.97 -10.04
C GLU A 310 19.23 8.58 -10.40
N PHE A 311 18.26 9.48 -10.12
CA PHE A 311 16.85 9.24 -10.40
C PHE A 311 16.06 10.52 -10.70
N GLU A 312 15.00 10.36 -11.48
CA GLU A 312 13.91 11.33 -11.64
C GLU A 312 12.64 10.73 -10.99
N TYR A 313 12.01 11.47 -10.09
CA TYR A 313 10.86 10.98 -9.34
C TYR A 313 9.62 11.82 -9.62
N THR A 314 8.55 11.20 -10.10
CA THR A 314 7.24 11.85 -10.28
C THR A 314 6.28 11.36 -9.22
N PHE A 315 6.02 12.22 -8.23
CA PHE A 315 5.02 12.01 -7.19
C PHE A 315 3.63 12.29 -7.76
N THR A 316 2.69 11.36 -7.64
CA THR A 316 1.30 11.60 -8.05
C THR A 316 0.30 11.09 -7.02
N ASP A 317 -0.81 11.83 -6.92
CA ASP A 317 -1.98 11.46 -6.14
C ASP A 317 -3.24 12.01 -6.84
N ILE A 318 -4.40 11.43 -6.58
CA ILE A 318 -5.66 11.97 -7.09
C ILE A 318 -6.00 13.29 -6.39
N SER A 319 -5.60 13.45 -5.14
CA SER A 319 -5.84 14.63 -4.31
C SER A 319 -4.84 15.76 -4.60
N GLN A 320 -5.31 16.85 -5.18
CA GLN A 320 -4.50 18.07 -5.39
C GLN A 320 -3.93 18.63 -4.07
N ALA A 321 -4.67 18.49 -2.96
CA ALA A 321 -4.21 18.94 -1.64
C ALA A 321 -2.97 18.17 -1.18
N LEU A 322 -2.97 16.82 -1.31
CA LEU A 322 -1.81 15.98 -0.98
C LEU A 322 -0.63 16.29 -1.89
N VAL A 323 -0.86 16.49 -3.19
CA VAL A 323 0.18 16.93 -4.15
C VAL A 323 0.80 18.27 -3.71
N ASN A 324 -0.01 19.23 -3.31
CA ASN A 324 0.47 20.53 -2.85
C ASN A 324 1.27 20.45 -1.52
N GLN A 325 0.85 19.59 -0.61
CA GLN A 325 1.59 19.30 0.63
C GLN A 325 2.94 18.63 0.33
N ALA A 326 2.96 17.62 -0.55
CA ALA A 326 4.17 16.95 -0.98
C ALA A 326 5.15 17.92 -1.65
N LYS A 327 4.68 18.83 -2.51
CA LYS A 327 5.50 19.87 -3.14
C LYS A 327 6.18 20.78 -2.13
N LYS A 328 5.53 21.08 -1.01
CA LYS A 328 6.14 21.84 0.10
C LYS A 328 7.14 20.98 0.88
N LYS A 329 6.76 19.74 1.18
CA LYS A 329 7.56 18.78 1.97
C LYS A 329 8.88 18.43 1.29
N PHE A 330 8.85 18.20 -0.03
CA PHE A 330 10.00 17.75 -0.82
C PHE A 330 10.64 18.86 -1.68
N LYS A 331 10.42 20.13 -1.36
CA LYS A 331 10.89 21.29 -2.14
C LYS A 331 12.41 21.35 -2.38
N HIS A 332 13.18 20.63 -1.57
CA HIS A 332 14.65 20.57 -1.65
C HIS A 332 15.17 19.47 -2.58
N HIS A 333 14.29 18.61 -3.10
CA HIS A 333 14.63 17.61 -4.11
C HIS A 333 14.39 18.20 -5.52
N SER A 334 15.45 18.59 -6.22
CA SER A 334 15.36 19.19 -7.56
C SER A 334 14.98 18.19 -8.66
N ASN A 335 15.14 16.90 -8.38
CA ASN A 335 14.84 15.78 -9.26
C ASN A 335 13.41 15.23 -9.09
N MET A 336 12.52 15.93 -8.37
CA MET A 336 11.15 15.53 -8.13
C MET A 336 10.14 16.41 -8.86
N GLN A 337 9.14 15.76 -9.44
CA GLN A 337 7.95 16.39 -10.03
C GLN A 337 6.70 16.00 -9.25
N PHE A 338 5.68 16.87 -9.24
CA PHE A 338 4.45 16.69 -8.46
C PHE A 338 3.25 16.98 -9.34
N ARG A 339 2.38 15.97 -9.53
CA ARG A 339 1.21 16.07 -10.43
C ARG A 339 0.01 15.33 -9.83
N THR A 340 -1.19 15.73 -10.22
CA THR A 340 -2.38 14.91 -10.00
C THR A 340 -2.46 13.82 -11.07
N LEU A 341 -2.86 12.62 -10.65
CA LEU A 341 -3.09 11.49 -11.55
C LEU A 341 -4.20 10.62 -10.97
N ASN A 342 -5.23 10.35 -11.78
CA ASN A 342 -6.21 9.32 -11.51
C ASN A 342 -5.78 8.03 -12.25
N ALA A 343 -5.50 6.96 -11.51
CA ALA A 343 -5.11 5.67 -12.08
C ALA A 343 -6.22 5.04 -12.95
N GLU A 344 -7.47 5.37 -12.69
CA GLU A 344 -8.62 4.85 -13.46
C GLU A 344 -8.90 5.65 -14.75
N GLY A 345 -8.22 6.80 -14.93
CA GLY A 345 -8.32 7.63 -16.10
C GLY A 345 -7.23 7.38 -17.14
N THR A 346 -7.45 7.82 -18.37
CA THR A 346 -6.41 7.81 -19.41
C THR A 346 -5.23 8.67 -18.98
N PRO A 347 -4.00 8.15 -19.00
CA PRO A 347 -2.83 8.92 -18.60
C PRO A 347 -2.57 10.09 -19.54
N PRO A 348 -2.01 11.21 -19.03
CA PRO A 348 -1.62 12.34 -19.87
C PRO A 348 -0.62 11.92 -20.96
N PRO A 349 -0.73 12.46 -22.20
CA PRO A 349 0.13 12.06 -23.32
C PRO A 349 1.64 12.21 -23.05
N ASP A 350 2.03 13.19 -22.24
CA ASP A 350 3.44 13.45 -21.87
C ASP A 350 3.99 12.45 -20.83
N MET A 351 3.15 11.57 -20.31
CA MET A 351 3.54 10.48 -19.40
C MET A 351 3.64 9.12 -20.10
N VAL A 352 3.12 8.98 -21.31
CA VAL A 352 3.11 7.71 -22.06
C VAL A 352 4.55 7.25 -22.37
N ASP A 353 4.83 5.96 -22.17
CA ASP A 353 6.12 5.30 -22.40
C ASP A 353 7.34 6.02 -21.76
N ARG A 354 7.16 6.60 -20.57
CA ARG A 354 8.16 7.46 -19.94
C ARG A 354 8.92 6.83 -18.79
N PHE A 355 8.30 5.97 -18.01
CA PHE A 355 8.85 5.52 -16.73
C PHE A 355 9.45 4.13 -16.80
N ASP A 356 10.60 3.94 -16.14
CA ASP A 356 11.23 2.64 -15.96
C ASP A 356 10.47 1.81 -14.94
N LEU A 357 10.03 2.48 -13.86
CA LEU A 357 9.32 1.86 -12.77
C LEU A 357 8.13 2.71 -12.34
N VAL A 358 6.96 2.09 -12.30
CA VAL A 358 5.76 2.66 -11.69
C VAL A 358 5.57 1.99 -10.33
N LEU A 359 5.47 2.80 -9.29
CA LEU A 359 5.26 2.35 -7.90
C LEU A 359 3.87 2.72 -7.42
N SER A 360 3.29 1.88 -6.60
CA SER A 360 2.09 2.23 -5.82
C SER A 360 2.11 1.46 -4.50
N THR A 361 1.74 2.13 -3.41
CA THR A 361 1.76 1.52 -2.07
C THR A 361 0.39 1.65 -1.42
N ASN A 362 -0.30 0.52 -1.21
CA ASN A 362 -1.61 0.44 -0.59
C ASN A 362 -2.60 1.48 -1.17
N CYS A 363 -2.72 1.52 -2.50
CA CYS A 363 -3.57 2.47 -3.20
C CYS A 363 -4.44 1.80 -4.27
N ILE A 364 -3.88 0.96 -5.14
CA ILE A 364 -4.61 0.40 -6.29
C ILE A 364 -5.76 -0.52 -5.85
N HIS A 365 -5.67 -1.15 -4.68
CA HIS A 365 -6.78 -1.93 -4.12
C HIS A 365 -8.05 -1.08 -3.89
N ALA A 366 -7.92 0.23 -3.72
CA ALA A 366 -9.06 1.14 -3.52
C ALA A 366 -9.71 1.62 -4.83
N THR A 367 -9.22 1.18 -5.99
CA THR A 367 -9.86 1.49 -7.29
C THR A 367 -11.06 0.58 -7.55
N SER A 368 -11.96 1.02 -8.43
CA SER A 368 -13.14 0.24 -8.81
C SER A 368 -12.75 -1.06 -9.51
N SER A 369 -11.69 -1.04 -10.33
CA SER A 369 -11.16 -2.22 -11.01
C SER A 369 -9.64 -2.19 -11.06
N ILE A 370 -9.01 -3.20 -10.45
CA ILE A 370 -7.55 -3.38 -10.49
C ILE A 370 -7.08 -3.53 -11.94
N GLU A 371 -7.81 -4.30 -12.75
CA GLU A 371 -7.48 -4.50 -14.17
C GLU A 371 -7.47 -3.18 -14.95
N LYS A 372 -8.53 -2.37 -14.85
CA LYS A 372 -8.62 -1.08 -15.57
C LYS A 372 -7.53 -0.11 -15.12
N ALA A 373 -7.33 0.03 -13.81
CA ALA A 373 -6.32 0.92 -13.26
C ALA A 373 -4.92 0.52 -13.74
N THR A 374 -4.58 -0.76 -13.67
CA THR A 374 -3.26 -1.25 -14.07
C THR A 374 -3.06 -1.26 -15.59
N ALA A 375 -4.12 -1.41 -16.40
CA ALA A 375 -4.06 -1.24 -17.85
C ALA A 375 -3.72 0.22 -18.25
N ASN A 376 -4.27 1.21 -17.55
CA ASN A 376 -3.89 2.61 -17.74
C ASN A 376 -2.42 2.84 -17.36
N LEU A 377 -1.97 2.26 -16.24
CA LEU A 377 -0.58 2.39 -15.79
C LEU A 377 0.41 1.68 -16.72
N LEU A 378 0.00 0.62 -17.42
CA LEU A 378 0.85 -0.03 -18.43
C LEU A 378 1.25 0.92 -19.56
N GLN A 379 0.40 1.90 -19.90
CA GLN A 379 0.68 2.86 -20.97
C GLN A 379 1.82 3.84 -20.62
N VAL A 380 2.02 4.14 -19.33
CA VAL A 380 3.09 5.08 -18.91
C VAL A 380 4.44 4.38 -18.73
N ILE A 381 4.45 3.06 -18.68
CA ILE A 381 5.64 2.23 -18.55
C ILE A 381 6.32 2.10 -19.90
N ARG A 382 7.62 2.42 -19.97
CA ARG A 382 8.42 2.25 -21.19
C ARG A 382 8.77 0.78 -21.44
N ASN A 383 9.32 0.49 -22.61
CA ASN A 383 9.83 -0.86 -22.90
C ASN A 383 10.86 -1.28 -21.86
N ASN A 384 10.82 -2.54 -21.44
CA ASN A 384 11.62 -3.13 -20.36
C ASN A 384 11.29 -2.61 -18.94
N GLY A 385 10.27 -1.75 -18.79
CA GLY A 385 9.83 -1.25 -17.51
C GLY A 385 8.82 -2.17 -16.81
N ALA A 386 8.46 -1.80 -15.57
CA ALA A 386 7.54 -2.56 -14.74
C ALA A 386 6.64 -1.67 -13.87
N LEU A 387 5.47 -2.20 -13.51
CA LEU A 387 4.68 -1.78 -12.36
C LEU A 387 5.13 -2.60 -11.14
N CYS A 388 5.37 -1.96 -10.01
CA CYS A 388 5.57 -2.63 -8.73
C CYS A 388 4.59 -2.04 -7.70
N VAL A 389 3.62 -2.82 -7.27
CA VAL A 389 2.71 -2.44 -6.20
C VAL A 389 3.11 -3.11 -4.89
N LEU A 390 3.01 -2.36 -3.79
CA LEU A 390 3.12 -2.89 -2.44
C LEU A 390 1.71 -2.93 -1.86
N GLU A 391 1.16 -4.14 -1.66
CA GLU A 391 -0.24 -4.31 -1.28
C GLU A 391 -0.43 -5.36 -0.19
N VAL A 392 -1.43 -5.12 0.67
CA VAL A 392 -1.89 -6.11 1.64
C VAL A 392 -2.71 -7.17 0.91
N THR A 393 -2.27 -8.40 0.93
CA THR A 393 -2.91 -9.52 0.20
C THR A 393 -3.65 -10.51 1.09
N LYS A 394 -3.65 -10.27 2.40
CA LYS A 394 -4.41 -11.03 3.40
C LYS A 394 -5.07 -10.05 4.36
N ASN A 395 -6.39 -10.17 4.56
CA ASN A 395 -7.12 -9.23 5.42
C ASN A 395 -6.61 -9.25 6.87
N ILE A 396 -6.52 -8.07 7.45
CA ILE A 396 -6.20 -7.80 8.86
C ILE A 396 -7.40 -7.04 9.41
N TYR A 397 -8.24 -7.68 10.20
CA TYR A 397 -9.58 -7.21 10.57
C TYR A 397 -9.68 -5.78 11.10
N TRP A 398 -8.67 -5.30 11.83
CA TRP A 398 -8.74 -3.94 12.32
C TRP A 398 -8.71 -2.87 11.21
N PHE A 399 -8.22 -3.20 10.00
CA PHE A 399 -8.27 -2.30 8.84
C PHE A 399 -9.72 -1.96 8.47
N ASP A 400 -10.63 -2.91 8.63
CA ASP A 400 -12.04 -2.70 8.34
C ASP A 400 -12.69 -1.71 9.32
N LEU A 401 -12.20 -1.62 10.57
CA LEU A 401 -12.69 -0.65 11.55
C LEU A 401 -12.15 0.77 11.32
N VAL A 402 -11.14 0.93 10.46
CA VAL A 402 -10.55 2.22 10.09
C VAL A 402 -10.95 2.58 8.67
N PHE A 403 -10.45 1.83 7.71
CA PHE A 403 -10.61 2.11 6.28
C PHE A 403 -11.97 1.62 5.75
N GLY A 404 -12.50 0.53 6.30
CA GLY A 404 -13.82 -0.01 5.94
C GLY A 404 -14.99 0.94 6.25
N LEU A 405 -14.76 1.97 7.05
CA LEU A 405 -15.72 3.06 7.28
C LEU A 405 -15.79 4.07 6.13
N LEU A 406 -14.76 4.13 5.28
CA LEU A 406 -14.70 5.04 4.14
C LEU A 406 -15.48 4.45 2.95
N GLU A 407 -16.30 5.25 2.29
CA GLU A 407 -17.03 4.83 1.09
C GLU A 407 -16.08 4.38 -0.02
N GLY A 408 -14.94 5.09 -0.19
CA GLY A 408 -13.89 4.75 -1.15
C GLY A 408 -13.23 3.38 -0.93
N TRP A 409 -13.40 2.75 0.24
CA TRP A 409 -12.88 1.41 0.49
C TRP A 409 -13.64 0.31 -0.27
N TRP A 410 -14.94 0.51 -0.54
CA TRP A 410 -15.83 -0.49 -1.13
C TRP A 410 -16.25 -0.17 -2.58
N LEU A 411 -15.43 0.61 -3.31
CA LEU A 411 -15.73 1.03 -4.69
C LEU A 411 -15.58 -0.08 -5.74
N MET A 412 -15.07 -1.24 -5.35
CA MET A 412 -14.82 -2.35 -6.28
C MET A 412 -16.09 -2.75 -7.05
N ASP A 413 -15.97 -2.83 -8.37
CA ASP A 413 -16.96 -3.31 -9.33
C ASP A 413 -16.48 -4.53 -10.13
N ASP A 414 -15.34 -5.11 -9.72
CA ASP A 414 -14.78 -6.34 -10.22
C ASP A 414 -15.14 -7.55 -9.31
N ASP A 415 -14.62 -8.74 -9.58
CA ASP A 415 -14.97 -9.98 -8.88
C ASP A 415 -14.42 -10.08 -7.43
N ARG A 416 -13.86 -8.99 -6.88
CA ARG A 416 -13.40 -8.96 -5.49
C ARG A 416 -14.57 -8.96 -4.52
N THR A 417 -14.43 -9.71 -3.44
CA THR A 417 -15.35 -9.68 -2.29
C THR A 417 -14.86 -8.75 -1.17
N HIS A 418 -13.59 -8.33 -1.25
CA HIS A 418 -12.93 -7.41 -0.31
C HIS A 418 -11.88 -6.58 -1.06
N PRO A 419 -11.61 -5.31 -0.68
CA PRO A 419 -10.58 -4.49 -1.32
C PRO A 419 -9.20 -5.15 -1.31
N LEU A 420 -8.83 -5.76 -0.18
CA LEU A 420 -7.57 -6.48 -0.03
C LEU A 420 -7.67 -7.84 -0.73
N ALA A 421 -7.08 -7.94 -1.91
CA ALA A 421 -7.17 -9.10 -2.78
C ALA A 421 -5.92 -10.02 -2.65
N PRO A 422 -6.07 -11.35 -2.75
CA PRO A 422 -4.93 -12.26 -2.73
C PRO A 422 -4.04 -12.08 -3.98
N ALA A 423 -2.77 -12.51 -3.91
CA ALA A 423 -1.81 -12.37 -5.00
C ALA A 423 -2.30 -13.02 -6.31
N SER A 424 -3.04 -14.13 -6.23
CA SER A 424 -3.65 -14.78 -7.39
C SER A 424 -4.68 -13.90 -8.11
N PHE A 425 -5.40 -13.04 -7.40
CA PHE A 425 -6.29 -12.06 -8.03
C PHE A 425 -5.47 -10.98 -8.76
N TRP A 426 -4.41 -10.49 -8.15
CA TRP A 426 -3.49 -9.54 -8.75
C TRP A 426 -2.83 -10.10 -10.01
N ASP A 427 -2.37 -11.37 -9.99
CA ASP A 427 -1.81 -12.04 -11.16
C ASP A 427 -2.79 -12.04 -12.34
N ARG A 428 -4.04 -12.47 -12.11
CA ARG A 428 -5.06 -12.48 -13.16
C ARG A 428 -5.35 -11.08 -13.70
N SER A 429 -5.54 -10.11 -12.81
CA SER A 429 -5.87 -8.72 -13.19
C SER A 429 -4.73 -8.06 -13.98
N LEU A 430 -3.47 -8.25 -13.57
CA LEU A 430 -2.32 -7.71 -14.27
C LEU A 430 -2.13 -8.36 -15.64
N ARG A 431 -2.28 -9.68 -15.75
CA ARG A 431 -2.21 -10.36 -17.06
C ARG A 431 -3.34 -9.94 -17.98
N SER A 432 -4.56 -9.79 -17.48
CA SER A 432 -5.70 -9.28 -18.23
C SER A 432 -5.46 -7.84 -18.69
N ALA A 433 -4.84 -7.01 -17.85
CA ALA A 433 -4.43 -5.64 -18.19
C ALA A 433 -3.32 -5.56 -19.26
N GLY A 434 -2.68 -6.68 -19.61
CA GLY A 434 -1.69 -6.77 -20.70
C GLY A 434 -0.23 -6.91 -20.26
N TYR A 435 0.06 -7.01 -18.95
CA TYR A 435 1.41 -7.33 -18.47
C TYR A 435 1.78 -8.75 -18.91
N LYS A 436 2.98 -8.90 -19.46
CA LYS A 436 3.42 -10.16 -20.08
C LYS A 436 3.93 -11.17 -19.07
N ASP A 437 4.44 -10.67 -17.94
CA ASP A 437 4.87 -11.49 -16.83
C ASP A 437 4.46 -10.83 -15.50
N VAL A 438 4.18 -11.65 -14.46
CA VAL A 438 3.79 -11.18 -13.12
C VAL A 438 4.52 -12.01 -12.09
N SER A 439 5.10 -11.37 -11.11
CA SER A 439 5.78 -12.01 -9.99
C SER A 439 5.52 -11.25 -8.70
N TRP A 440 5.58 -11.94 -7.57
CA TRP A 440 5.37 -11.33 -6.25
C TRP A 440 6.31 -11.91 -5.20
N THR A 441 6.52 -11.14 -4.13
CA THR A 441 7.30 -11.63 -2.99
C THR A 441 6.53 -12.70 -2.22
N SER A 442 7.25 -13.66 -1.70
CA SER A 442 6.72 -14.77 -0.91
C SER A 442 7.74 -15.20 0.15
N GLY A 443 7.37 -16.07 1.06
CA GLY A 443 8.24 -16.66 2.07
C GLY A 443 7.55 -17.75 2.84
N ASP A 444 8.26 -18.32 3.81
CA ASP A 444 7.77 -19.44 4.61
C ASP A 444 6.83 -18.98 5.73
N THR A 445 6.82 -17.66 6.04
CA THR A 445 5.99 -17.10 7.09
C THR A 445 4.70 -16.50 6.55
N GLU A 446 3.64 -16.45 7.37
CA GLU A 446 2.40 -15.76 7.01
C GLU A 446 2.63 -14.26 6.81
N GLU A 447 3.56 -13.66 7.53
CA GLU A 447 3.95 -12.25 7.41
C GLU A 447 4.45 -11.94 6.01
N ALA A 448 5.35 -12.76 5.45
CA ALA A 448 5.86 -12.64 4.09
C ALA A 448 4.78 -12.78 3.02
N ASN A 449 3.68 -13.45 3.37
CA ASN A 449 2.54 -13.69 2.49
C ASN A 449 1.36 -12.75 2.73
N THR A 450 1.50 -11.79 3.65
CA THR A 450 0.45 -10.82 4.01
C THR A 450 0.60 -9.50 3.26
N LEU A 451 1.80 -8.94 3.27
CA LEU A 451 2.12 -7.68 2.60
C LEU A 451 3.19 -7.95 1.56
N ARG A 452 2.82 -7.83 0.29
CA ARG A 452 3.65 -8.26 -0.83
C ARG A 452 4.01 -7.13 -1.78
N LEU A 453 5.20 -7.18 -2.31
CA LEU A 453 5.53 -6.50 -3.57
C LEU A 453 5.01 -7.40 -4.70
N ILE A 454 4.23 -6.83 -5.60
CA ILE A 454 3.69 -7.52 -6.78
C ILE A 454 4.14 -6.72 -8.00
N CYS A 455 4.89 -7.35 -8.89
CA CYS A 455 5.41 -6.72 -10.09
C CYS A 455 4.73 -7.28 -11.33
N GLY A 456 4.21 -6.37 -12.16
CA GLY A 456 3.79 -6.65 -13.53
C GLY A 456 4.84 -6.12 -14.51
N PHE A 457 5.35 -6.98 -15.39
CA PHE A 457 6.41 -6.66 -16.35
C PHE A 457 5.83 -6.48 -17.75
N LYS A 458 6.33 -5.47 -18.49
CA LYS A 458 5.93 -5.23 -19.87
C LYS A 458 6.46 -6.30 -20.82
N ASN A 459 7.57 -6.96 -20.47
CA ASN A 459 8.20 -8.04 -21.24
C ASN A 459 7.96 -9.42 -20.61
N GLU A 460 7.82 -10.43 -21.46
CA GLU A 460 7.73 -11.82 -21.06
C GLU A 460 9.12 -12.40 -20.75
N ARG A 461 9.23 -13.19 -19.68
CA ARG A 461 10.40 -14.04 -19.42
C ARG A 461 10.04 -15.46 -19.82
N PRO A 462 10.67 -16.01 -20.85
CA PRO A 462 10.38 -17.38 -21.27
C PRO A 462 10.60 -18.40 -20.14
N GLY A 463 9.62 -19.28 -19.91
CA GLY A 463 9.74 -20.40 -18.98
C GLY A 463 9.53 -20.10 -17.50
N PHE A 464 9.05 -18.90 -17.14
CA PHE A 464 8.75 -18.57 -15.75
C PHE A 464 7.28 -18.19 -15.53
N ARG A 465 6.59 -18.93 -14.65
CA ARG A 465 5.28 -18.54 -14.11
C ARG A 465 5.24 -18.82 -12.61
N GLN A 466 4.91 -17.83 -11.82
CA GLN A 466 4.75 -18.00 -10.37
C GLN A 466 3.36 -18.54 -10.03
N VAL A 467 3.27 -19.51 -9.12
CA VAL A 467 2.02 -20.07 -8.61
C VAL A 467 2.05 -20.02 -7.08
N ASP A 468 0.95 -19.55 -6.46
CA ASP A 468 0.82 -19.53 -5.00
C ASP A 468 0.71 -20.95 -4.42
N GLY A 469 1.34 -21.16 -3.27
CA GLY A 469 1.23 -22.39 -2.52
C GLY A 469 2.30 -23.45 -2.81
N VAL A 470 3.21 -23.18 -3.74
CA VAL A 470 4.40 -24.01 -3.93
C VAL A 470 5.55 -23.36 -3.18
N SER A 471 5.82 -23.86 -1.96
CA SER A 471 7.07 -23.52 -1.27
C SER A 471 8.22 -24.00 -2.14
N GLN A 472 9.03 -23.04 -2.64
CA GLN A 472 10.24 -23.43 -3.36
C GLN A 472 11.19 -24.13 -2.39
N PRO A 473 11.78 -25.26 -2.76
CA PRO A 473 12.76 -25.91 -1.90
C PRO A 473 13.92 -24.96 -1.67
N GLN A 474 14.19 -24.65 -0.41
CA GLN A 474 15.43 -24.00 0.00
C GLN A 474 16.59 -24.93 -0.34
N GLY A 475 17.34 -24.60 -1.36
CA GLY A 475 18.57 -25.30 -1.67
C GLY A 475 18.86 -25.34 -3.16
N ARG A 476 20.01 -24.84 -3.50
CA ARG A 476 20.67 -25.09 -4.78
C ARG A 476 20.88 -26.60 -4.90
N LEU A 477 19.98 -27.32 -5.59
CA LEU A 477 20.17 -28.73 -5.84
C LEU A 477 21.34 -28.90 -6.80
N ILE A 478 22.47 -29.30 -6.23
CA ILE A 478 23.63 -29.76 -7.00
C ILE A 478 23.24 -31.12 -7.58
N LYS A 479 23.04 -31.21 -8.89
CA LYS A 479 22.94 -32.50 -9.59
C LYS A 479 24.17 -33.34 -9.23
N ARG A 480 24.00 -34.32 -8.37
CA ARG A 480 25.06 -35.31 -8.10
C ARG A 480 25.04 -36.33 -9.23
N ALA A 481 26.14 -36.39 -9.98
CA ALA A 481 26.30 -37.40 -11.03
C ALA A 481 26.03 -38.81 -10.49
N GLY A 482 25.11 -39.53 -11.11
CA GLY A 482 24.82 -40.94 -10.82
C GLY A 482 23.60 -41.24 -9.96
N ILE A 483 22.74 -40.29 -9.66
CA ILE A 483 21.45 -40.55 -9.00
C ILE A 483 20.38 -40.75 -10.10
N PRO A 484 19.61 -41.84 -10.09
CA PRO A 484 18.50 -42.05 -11.02
C PRO A 484 17.43 -40.95 -10.78
N VAL A 485 16.99 -40.33 -11.85
CA VAL A 485 15.95 -39.32 -11.86
C VAL A 485 14.79 -39.82 -12.69
N GLU A 486 13.58 -39.75 -12.18
CA GLU A 486 12.36 -40.02 -12.93
C GLU A 486 11.59 -38.70 -13.06
N GLU A 487 11.38 -38.25 -14.28
CA GLU A 487 10.55 -37.08 -14.56
C GLU A 487 9.08 -37.49 -14.49
N VAL A 488 8.31 -36.79 -13.66
CA VAL A 488 6.87 -36.98 -13.54
C VAL A 488 6.15 -35.69 -13.94
N VAL A 489 5.31 -35.81 -14.96
CA VAL A 489 4.44 -34.74 -15.43
C VAL A 489 3.06 -34.91 -14.78
N PHE A 490 2.57 -33.88 -14.13
CA PHE A 490 1.21 -33.85 -13.57
C PHE A 490 0.52 -32.50 -13.87
N LYS A 491 -0.80 -32.54 -13.93
CA LYS A 491 -1.58 -31.34 -14.21
C LYS A 491 -1.91 -30.61 -12.93
N SER A 492 -1.67 -29.30 -12.91
CA SER A 492 -2.16 -28.41 -11.85
C SER A 492 -3.69 -28.30 -11.90
N ILE A 493 -4.28 -27.76 -10.83
CA ILE A 493 -5.72 -27.49 -10.76
C ILE A 493 -6.17 -26.57 -11.93
N ASP A 494 -5.27 -25.75 -12.46
CA ASP A 494 -5.51 -24.82 -13.58
C ASP A 494 -5.27 -25.46 -14.96
N GLY A 495 -4.98 -26.78 -15.02
CA GLY A 495 -4.77 -27.53 -16.26
C GLY A 495 -3.39 -27.35 -16.89
N LEU A 496 -2.43 -26.70 -16.21
CA LEU A 496 -1.04 -26.59 -16.65
C LEU A 496 -0.29 -27.90 -16.43
N ASP A 497 0.56 -28.26 -17.38
CA ASP A 497 1.49 -29.36 -17.21
C ASP A 497 2.68 -28.88 -16.36
N LEU A 498 2.87 -29.52 -15.21
CA LEU A 498 4.00 -29.31 -14.31
C LEU A 498 4.91 -30.54 -14.40
N SER A 499 6.22 -30.33 -14.52
CA SER A 499 7.19 -31.43 -14.44
C SER A 499 7.95 -31.37 -13.12
N ALA A 500 8.23 -32.53 -12.55
CA ALA A 500 9.05 -32.66 -11.36
C ALA A 500 10.04 -33.80 -11.53
N ASP A 501 11.30 -33.54 -11.19
CA ASP A 501 12.34 -34.56 -11.11
C ASP A 501 12.27 -35.27 -9.76
N ILE A 502 12.00 -36.57 -9.77
CA ILE A 502 11.97 -37.41 -8.58
C ILE A 502 13.30 -38.15 -8.45
N TYR A 503 14.00 -37.88 -7.34
CA TYR A 503 15.26 -38.55 -7.02
C TYR A 503 15.01 -39.75 -6.10
N PHE A 504 15.51 -40.92 -6.51
CA PHE A 504 15.46 -42.12 -5.69
C PHE A 504 16.80 -42.33 -5.00
N PRO A 505 16.87 -42.33 -3.65
CA PRO A 505 18.10 -42.64 -2.94
C PRO A 505 18.51 -44.10 -3.20
N LYS A 506 19.82 -44.35 -3.33
CA LYS A 506 20.38 -45.67 -3.61
C LYS A 506 20.26 -46.68 -2.47
N GLU A 507 19.94 -46.27 -1.25
CA GLU A 507 19.74 -47.19 -0.13
C GLU A 507 18.25 -47.49 0.01
N ALA A 508 17.92 -48.77 -0.12
CA ALA A 508 16.57 -49.28 -0.17
C ALA A 508 15.83 -49.12 1.16
N ASP A 509 14.82 -48.29 1.20
CA ASP A 509 13.70 -48.49 2.12
C ASP A 509 12.97 -49.81 1.75
N PRO A 510 12.38 -50.52 2.73
CA PRO A 510 11.72 -51.80 2.48
C PRO A 510 10.63 -51.67 1.41
N PRO A 511 10.40 -52.68 0.64
CA PRO A 511 9.52 -52.63 -0.52
C PRO A 511 8.12 -52.20 -0.13
N GLY A 512 7.68 -51.06 -0.70
CA GLY A 512 6.34 -50.51 -0.53
C GLY A 512 6.26 -49.03 -0.07
N LYS A 513 7.37 -48.39 0.34
CA LYS A 513 7.40 -46.96 0.65
C LYS A 513 8.36 -46.21 -0.27
N LYS A 514 7.80 -45.57 -1.29
CA LYS A 514 8.53 -44.58 -2.11
C LYS A 514 8.49 -43.24 -1.39
N ARG A 515 9.63 -42.71 -0.95
CA ARG A 515 9.79 -41.30 -0.54
C ARG A 515 10.27 -40.51 -1.76
N ALA A 516 9.38 -39.72 -2.33
CA ALA A 516 9.73 -38.77 -3.36
C ALA A 516 10.32 -37.51 -2.69
N VAL A 517 11.56 -37.16 -3.04
CA VAL A 517 12.11 -35.82 -2.82
C VAL A 517 12.03 -35.15 -4.18
N GLY A 518 10.96 -34.41 -4.42
CA GLY A 518 10.73 -33.73 -5.69
C GLY A 518 11.47 -32.39 -5.73
N THR A 519 12.12 -32.12 -6.85
CA THR A 519 12.49 -30.76 -7.27
C THR A 519 11.66 -30.42 -8.48
N TYR A 520 11.09 -29.24 -8.45
CA TYR A 520 10.30 -28.73 -9.59
C TYR A 520 11.22 -27.85 -10.43
N ASP A 521 11.43 -28.23 -11.70
CA ASP A 521 11.94 -27.32 -12.73
C ASP A 521 10.71 -26.71 -13.45
N TYR A 522 10.60 -25.39 -13.44
CA TYR A 522 9.57 -24.63 -14.11
C TYR A 522 10.03 -24.22 -15.50
#